data_dc8772c23cb5356ca677b5c024a33041
#
_entry.id   dc8772c23cb5356ca677b5c024a33041
#
_cell.length_a   1.000
_cell.length_b   1.000
_cell.length_c   1.000
_cell.angle_alpha   90.00
_cell.angle_beta   90.00
_cell.angle_gamma   90.00
#
_symmetry.space_group_name_H-M   'P 1'
#
loop_
_entity.id
_entity.type
_entity.pdbx_description
1 polymer ?
#
loop_
_entity_poly.entity_id
_entity_poly.type
_entity_poly.pdbx_seq_one_letter_code
_entity_poly.pdbx_strand_id
1 'polypeptide(L)'
;YHPGISGSIYSKKYNLLLGYFGELHPKITKKTFGFEVLLENIVEYKSRTVKVKKSLSFSDYQKSDRDFAFVVDKNINAQNLLDVISEIDESLIKDIKIFDVYEGENIPSGKKSIALKVTIQSDHKTLNENDLTDISNKIVNSVEEKIGAKLRS
;
A
#
# COMPACT_ATOMS: atom_id res chain seq x y z
N TYR A 1 17.41 18.93 6.20
CA TYR A 1 15.94 18.78 6.16
C TYR A 1 15.30 19.21 7.48
N HIS A 2 14.00 19.45 7.48
CA HIS A 2 13.22 19.79 8.66
C HIS A 2 13.13 18.58 9.60
N PRO A 3 13.38 18.71 10.94
CA PRO A 3 13.45 17.59 11.85
C PRO A 3 12.14 16.77 11.98
N GLY A 4 10.98 17.40 11.74
CA GLY A 4 9.68 16.75 11.88
C GLY A 4 8.95 16.50 10.55
N ILE A 5 9.52 16.96 9.40
CA ILE A 5 8.88 16.82 8.08
C ILE A 5 9.93 16.31 7.08
N SER A 6 10.51 15.18 7.38
CA SER A 6 11.48 14.51 6.52
C SER A 6 11.49 13.02 6.78
N GLY A 7 12.02 12.26 5.83
CA GLY A 7 12.14 10.82 5.90
C GLY A 7 13.33 10.30 5.11
N SER A 8 13.60 9.01 5.29
CA SER A 8 14.66 8.29 4.60
C SER A 8 14.06 7.24 3.68
N ILE A 9 14.69 7.00 2.55
CA ILE A 9 14.30 5.99 1.56
C ILE A 9 15.26 4.81 1.69
N TYR A 10 14.73 3.62 1.90
CA TYR A 10 15.53 2.40 1.99
C TYR A 10 15.13 1.37 0.94
N SER A 11 16.12 0.61 0.48
CA SER A 11 15.85 -0.60 -0.29
C SER A 11 15.33 -1.71 0.63
N LYS A 12 14.07 -2.16 0.43
CA LYS A 12 13.48 -3.26 1.22
C LYS A 12 14.33 -4.55 1.11
N LYS A 13 14.88 -4.83 -0.07
CA LYS A 13 15.65 -6.05 -0.35
C LYS A 13 17.02 -6.08 0.33
N TYR A 14 17.71 -4.95 0.36
CA TYR A 14 19.10 -4.87 0.81
C TYR A 14 19.27 -4.13 2.14
N ASN A 15 18.16 -3.58 2.68
CA ASN A 15 18.16 -2.69 3.86
C ASN A 15 19.19 -1.57 3.75
N LEU A 16 19.37 -1.05 2.53
CA LEU A 16 20.35 -0.04 2.20
C LEU A 16 19.69 1.31 2.06
N LEU A 17 20.23 2.35 2.70
CA LEU A 17 19.74 3.72 2.57
C LEU A 17 19.97 4.20 1.12
N LEU A 18 18.89 4.63 0.47
CA LEU A 18 18.91 5.12 -0.90
C LEU A 18 18.82 6.64 -0.99
N GLY A 19 18.36 7.30 0.05
CA GLY A 19 18.25 8.76 0.05
C GLY A 19 17.36 9.32 1.13
N TYR A 20 17.11 10.60 1.02
CA TYR A 20 16.30 11.39 1.95
C TYR A 20 15.28 12.22 1.18
N PHE A 21 14.19 12.58 1.84
CA PHE A 21 13.20 13.51 1.29
C PHE A 21 12.57 14.32 2.42
N GLY A 22 11.96 15.43 2.09
CA GLY A 22 11.20 16.22 3.07
C GLY A 22 11.28 17.72 2.83
N GLU A 23 10.75 18.50 3.77
CA GLU A 23 10.88 19.94 3.77
C GLU A 23 12.31 20.35 4.08
N LEU A 24 12.84 21.33 3.35
CA LEU A 24 14.14 21.91 3.67
C LEU A 24 14.07 22.67 4.99
N HIS A 25 15.22 22.77 5.68
CA HIS A 25 15.24 23.40 7.00
C HIS A 25 14.74 24.85 6.94
N PRO A 26 13.82 25.29 7.82
CA PRO A 26 13.21 26.62 7.79
C PRO A 26 14.18 27.80 7.84
N LYS A 27 15.42 27.57 8.28
CA LYS A 27 16.50 28.57 8.22
C LYS A 27 17.04 28.81 6.83
N ILE A 28 16.84 27.88 5.90
CA ILE A 28 17.32 27.99 4.50
C ILE A 28 16.19 28.52 3.63
N THR A 29 15.01 27.91 3.72
CA THR A 29 13.83 28.28 2.95
C THR A 29 12.56 27.80 3.64
N LYS A 30 11.43 28.44 3.32
CA LYS A 30 10.12 28.05 3.90
C LYS A 30 9.29 27.31 2.85
N LYS A 31 8.60 26.23 3.28
CA LYS A 31 7.67 25.45 2.45
C LYS A 31 8.27 24.93 1.15
N THR A 32 9.56 24.62 1.16
CA THR A 32 10.24 24.03 0.00
C THR A 32 10.55 22.58 0.31
N PHE A 33 10.13 21.68 -0.56
CA PHE A 33 10.37 20.26 -0.44
C PHE A 33 11.43 19.80 -1.44
N GLY A 34 12.22 18.83 -1.04
CA GLY A 34 13.26 18.27 -1.89
C GLY A 34 13.50 16.78 -1.58
N PHE A 35 14.28 16.16 -2.42
CA PHE A 35 14.80 14.82 -2.20
C PHE A 35 16.25 14.74 -2.66
N GLU A 36 16.96 13.79 -2.06
CA GLU A 36 18.35 13.45 -2.37
C GLU A 36 18.46 11.95 -2.58
N VAL A 37 19.18 11.53 -3.61
CA VAL A 37 19.42 10.12 -3.91
C VAL A 37 20.90 9.84 -3.85
N LEU A 38 21.29 8.85 -3.04
CA LEU A 38 22.67 8.39 -2.89
C LEU A 38 22.97 7.38 -4.01
N LEU A 39 23.56 7.87 -5.08
CA LEU A 39 23.81 7.05 -6.28
C LEU A 39 24.76 5.89 -6.01
N GLU A 40 25.73 6.06 -5.12
CA GLU A 40 26.67 5.03 -4.67
C GLU A 40 25.99 3.84 -4.00
N ASN A 41 24.79 4.06 -3.45
CA ASN A 41 23.99 3.03 -2.79
C ASN A 41 22.98 2.36 -3.73
N ILE A 42 22.90 2.81 -4.97
CA ILE A 42 22.09 2.14 -5.98
C ILE A 42 22.88 0.93 -6.49
N VAL A 43 22.41 -0.26 -6.13
CA VAL A 43 23.01 -1.51 -6.61
C VAL A 43 22.82 -1.61 -8.11
N GLU A 44 23.93 -1.54 -8.88
CA GLU A 44 23.88 -1.79 -10.31
C GLU A 44 23.33 -3.19 -10.59
N TYR A 45 22.22 -3.24 -11.28
CA TYR A 45 21.66 -4.50 -11.73
C TYR A 45 22.48 -4.99 -12.94
N LYS A 46 23.48 -5.85 -12.70
CA LYS A 46 24.22 -6.54 -13.76
C LYS A 46 23.29 -7.53 -14.46
N SER A 47 22.39 -7.01 -15.30
CA SER A 47 21.56 -7.85 -16.13
C SER A 47 22.39 -8.42 -17.28
N ARG A 48 22.91 -9.63 -17.11
CA ARG A 48 23.45 -10.43 -18.22
C ARG A 48 22.40 -11.21 -19.00
N THR A 49 21.15 -11.18 -18.53
CA THR A 49 20.04 -11.80 -19.22
C THR A 49 19.07 -10.71 -19.66
N VAL A 50 18.85 -10.59 -20.96
CA VAL A 50 17.74 -9.84 -21.51
C VAL A 50 16.50 -10.46 -20.88
N LYS A 51 15.92 -9.78 -19.87
CA LYS A 51 14.61 -10.20 -19.36
C LYS A 51 13.62 -10.02 -20.49
N VAL A 52 13.27 -11.10 -21.15
CA VAL A 52 12.12 -11.11 -22.04
C VAL A 52 10.95 -10.60 -21.19
N LYS A 53 10.44 -9.43 -21.54
CA LYS A 53 9.22 -8.91 -20.88
C LYS A 53 8.15 -9.97 -21.10
N LYS A 54 7.53 -10.44 -19.99
CA LYS A 54 6.36 -11.31 -20.11
C LYS A 54 5.35 -10.59 -20.99
N SER A 55 4.71 -11.30 -21.92
CA SER A 55 3.60 -10.73 -22.68
C SER A 55 2.56 -10.23 -21.70
N LEU A 56 2.00 -9.06 -21.97
CA LEU A 56 0.86 -8.57 -21.20
C LEU A 56 -0.29 -9.56 -21.38
N SER A 57 -0.74 -10.15 -20.29
CA SER A 57 -1.96 -10.94 -20.25
C SER A 57 -3.08 -10.04 -19.75
N PHE A 58 -4.08 -9.84 -20.55
CA PHE A 58 -5.31 -9.15 -20.13
C PHE A 58 -6.38 -10.20 -19.88
N SER A 59 -7.11 -10.02 -18.79
CA SER A 59 -8.32 -10.78 -18.55
C SER A 59 -9.47 -10.08 -19.29
N ASP A 60 -10.25 -10.84 -20.04
CA ASP A 60 -11.46 -10.36 -20.73
C ASP A 60 -12.67 -10.23 -19.76
N TYR A 61 -12.51 -10.68 -18.52
CA TYR A 61 -13.57 -10.65 -17.53
C TYR A 61 -13.64 -9.31 -16.80
N GLN A 62 -14.84 -8.96 -16.34
CA GLN A 62 -15.11 -7.69 -15.68
C GLN A 62 -14.34 -7.57 -14.35
N LYS A 63 -13.74 -6.40 -14.15
CA LYS A 63 -13.20 -5.97 -12.87
C LYS A 63 -14.30 -5.50 -11.93
N SER A 64 -14.14 -5.74 -10.65
CA SER A 64 -14.97 -5.20 -9.60
C SER A 64 -14.11 -4.50 -8.55
N ASP A 65 -14.45 -3.28 -8.22
CA ASP A 65 -13.79 -2.53 -7.15
C ASP A 65 -14.63 -2.63 -5.87
N ARG A 66 -13.95 -2.82 -4.73
CA ARG A 66 -14.54 -2.80 -3.40
C ARG A 66 -13.75 -1.85 -2.51
N ASP A 67 -14.46 -0.94 -1.86
CA ASP A 67 -13.87 0.02 -0.94
C ASP A 67 -14.02 -0.48 0.50
N PHE A 68 -12.93 -0.38 1.26
CA PHE A 68 -12.88 -0.73 2.67
C PHE A 68 -12.30 0.43 3.47
N ALA A 69 -12.81 0.65 4.68
CA ALA A 69 -12.21 1.56 5.63
C ALA A 69 -11.93 0.80 6.93
N PHE A 70 -10.66 0.73 7.33
CA PHE A 70 -10.25 0.05 8.54
C PHE A 70 -9.77 1.02 9.61
N VAL A 71 -10.26 0.86 10.83
CA VAL A 71 -9.77 1.58 12.00
C VAL A 71 -8.62 0.78 12.61
N VAL A 72 -7.44 1.37 12.61
CA VAL A 72 -6.19 0.76 13.11
C VAL A 72 -5.55 1.66 14.17
N ASP A 73 -4.61 1.11 14.94
CA ASP A 73 -3.78 1.90 15.84
C ASP A 73 -2.85 2.83 15.05
N LYS A 74 -2.56 4.03 15.57
CA LYS A 74 -1.74 5.04 14.87
C LYS A 74 -0.36 4.56 14.46
N ASN A 75 0.25 3.65 15.24
CA ASN A 75 1.56 3.08 14.98
C ASN A 75 1.58 2.05 13.86
N ILE A 76 0.42 1.54 13.43
CA ILE A 76 0.32 0.58 12.32
C ILE A 76 0.64 1.30 11.00
N ASN A 77 1.62 0.78 10.27
CA ASN A 77 1.94 1.26 8.94
C ASN A 77 0.87 0.82 7.94
N ALA A 78 0.49 1.72 7.05
CA ALA A 78 -0.46 1.40 5.97
C ALA A 78 0.04 0.24 5.08
N GLN A 79 1.36 0.08 4.94
CA GLN A 79 1.96 -1.04 4.22
C GLN A 79 1.57 -2.41 4.80
N ASN A 80 1.39 -2.51 6.11
CA ASN A 80 0.98 -3.77 6.75
C ASN A 80 -0.40 -4.23 6.27
N LEU A 81 -1.34 -3.29 6.03
CA LEU A 81 -2.65 -3.63 5.45
C LEU A 81 -2.48 -4.13 4.00
N LEU A 82 -1.67 -3.43 3.20
CA LEU A 82 -1.43 -3.82 1.81
C LEU A 82 -0.82 -5.23 1.74
N ASP A 83 0.18 -5.51 2.56
CA ASP A 83 0.87 -6.80 2.61
C ASP A 83 -0.13 -7.92 3.00
N VAL A 84 -0.94 -7.73 4.05
CA VAL A 84 -1.94 -8.71 4.50
C VAL A 84 -2.99 -8.99 3.43
N ILE A 85 -3.53 -7.94 2.79
CA ILE A 85 -4.58 -8.11 1.77
C ILE A 85 -4.01 -8.77 0.52
N SER A 86 -2.80 -8.42 0.09
CA SER A 86 -2.17 -9.01 -1.10
C SER A 86 -1.89 -10.51 -0.96
N GLU A 87 -1.69 -11.01 0.26
CA GLU A 87 -1.45 -12.44 0.55
C GLU A 87 -2.71 -13.31 0.53
N ILE A 88 -3.92 -12.72 0.53
CA ILE A 88 -5.18 -13.48 0.66
C ILE A 88 -5.47 -14.30 -0.59
N ASP A 89 -5.34 -13.68 -1.76
CA ASP A 89 -5.58 -14.33 -3.05
C ASP A 89 -4.93 -13.54 -4.19
N GLU A 90 -3.69 -13.89 -4.52
CA GLU A 90 -2.93 -13.26 -5.60
C GLU A 90 -3.58 -13.46 -6.99
N SER A 91 -4.43 -14.47 -7.13
CA SER A 91 -5.10 -14.75 -8.41
C SER A 91 -6.29 -13.83 -8.66
N LEU A 92 -6.99 -13.42 -7.60
CA LEU A 92 -8.19 -12.60 -7.67
C LEU A 92 -7.92 -11.11 -7.39
N ILE A 93 -7.04 -10.80 -6.46
CA ILE A 93 -6.71 -9.41 -6.09
C ILE A 93 -5.67 -8.87 -7.06
N LYS A 94 -6.06 -7.95 -7.92
CA LYS A 94 -5.20 -7.40 -8.98
C LYS A 94 -4.52 -6.08 -8.58
N ASP A 95 -5.17 -5.26 -7.75
CA ASP A 95 -4.62 -3.98 -7.32
C ASP A 95 -5.21 -3.57 -5.95
N ILE A 96 -4.41 -2.86 -5.15
CA ILE A 96 -4.85 -2.31 -3.87
C ILE A 96 -4.32 -0.89 -3.77
N LYS A 97 -5.22 0.08 -3.56
CA LYS A 97 -4.89 1.50 -3.45
C LYS A 97 -5.45 2.10 -2.18
N ILE A 98 -4.59 2.70 -1.38
CA ILE A 98 -5.01 3.58 -0.28
C ILE A 98 -5.36 4.93 -0.91
N PHE A 99 -6.54 5.44 -0.62
CA PHE A 99 -6.99 6.72 -1.14
C PHE A 99 -7.29 7.75 -0.04
N ASP A 100 -7.44 7.30 1.23
CA ASP A 100 -7.61 8.22 2.34
C ASP A 100 -7.03 7.68 3.65
N VAL A 101 -6.51 8.59 4.48
CA VAL A 101 -6.09 8.32 5.86
C VAL A 101 -6.64 9.43 6.74
N TYR A 102 -7.56 9.10 7.61
CA TYR A 102 -8.29 10.06 8.42
C TYR A 102 -8.02 9.87 9.92
N GLU A 103 -7.72 10.98 10.57
CA GLU A 103 -7.62 11.10 12.02
C GLU A 103 -8.50 12.28 12.47
N GLY A 104 -9.49 12.06 13.29
CA GLY A 104 -10.37 13.13 13.71
C GLY A 104 -11.60 12.64 14.45
N GLU A 105 -12.67 13.44 14.42
CA GLU A 105 -13.95 13.11 15.06
C GLU A 105 -14.47 11.76 14.56
N ASN A 106 -15.06 10.99 15.46
CA ASN A 106 -15.57 9.62 15.25
C ASN A 106 -14.49 8.53 15.07
N ILE A 107 -13.20 8.85 15.27
CA ILE A 107 -12.14 7.85 15.39
C ILE A 107 -11.65 7.85 16.84
N PRO A 108 -11.56 6.67 17.51
CA PRO A 108 -11.06 6.59 18.88
C PRO A 108 -9.66 7.21 19.02
N SER A 109 -9.41 7.85 20.18
CA SER A 109 -8.08 8.40 20.47
C SER A 109 -7.00 7.33 20.34
N GLY A 110 -5.87 7.66 19.70
CA GLY A 110 -4.79 6.72 19.44
C GLY A 110 -5.00 5.82 18.21
N LYS A 111 -6.09 6.02 17.45
CA LYS A 111 -6.39 5.29 16.22
C LYS A 111 -6.47 6.22 15.00
N LYS A 112 -6.43 5.61 13.83
CA LYS A 112 -6.68 6.25 12.52
C LYS A 112 -7.54 5.34 11.65
N SER A 113 -8.26 5.92 10.71
CA SER A 113 -8.98 5.19 9.67
C SER A 113 -8.16 5.20 8.39
N ILE A 114 -7.96 4.05 7.77
CA ILE A 114 -7.31 3.92 6.48
C ILE A 114 -8.34 3.40 5.49
N ALA A 115 -8.63 4.18 4.46
CA ALA A 115 -9.55 3.81 3.39
C ALA A 115 -8.76 3.32 2.18
N LEU A 116 -9.15 2.16 1.67
CA LEU A 116 -8.49 1.52 0.55
C LEU A 116 -9.51 0.91 -0.42
N LYS A 117 -9.11 0.86 -1.67
CA LYS A 117 -9.83 0.23 -2.77
C LYS A 117 -9.10 -1.05 -3.16
N VAL A 118 -9.84 -2.15 -3.28
CA VAL A 118 -9.34 -3.43 -3.77
C VAL A 118 -10.00 -3.70 -5.11
N THR A 119 -9.18 -3.87 -6.16
CA THR A 119 -9.63 -4.28 -7.48
C THR A 119 -9.56 -5.80 -7.58
N ILE A 120 -10.70 -6.43 -7.80
CA ILE A 120 -10.88 -7.88 -7.86
C ILE A 120 -11.22 -8.28 -9.29
N GLN A 121 -10.51 -9.25 -9.85
CA GLN A 121 -10.76 -9.77 -11.19
C GLN A 121 -10.29 -11.22 -11.28
N SER A 122 -11.12 -12.11 -11.85
CA SER A 122 -10.72 -13.46 -12.20
C SER A 122 -10.19 -13.52 -13.64
N ASP A 123 -9.27 -14.44 -13.90
CA ASP A 123 -8.78 -14.73 -15.26
C ASP A 123 -9.58 -15.85 -15.93
N HIS A 124 -10.60 -16.43 -15.24
CA HIS A 124 -11.31 -17.62 -15.70
C HIS A 124 -12.82 -17.46 -15.80
N LYS A 125 -13.43 -16.53 -15.09
CA LYS A 125 -14.89 -16.31 -15.08
C LYS A 125 -15.25 -14.90 -14.67
N THR A 126 -16.44 -14.44 -15.02
CA THR A 126 -17.05 -13.25 -14.40
C THR A 126 -17.45 -13.60 -12.95
N LEU A 127 -17.01 -12.79 -11.99
CA LEU A 127 -17.35 -12.96 -10.59
C LEU A 127 -18.81 -12.53 -10.37
N ASN A 128 -19.54 -13.35 -9.63
CA ASN A 128 -20.88 -13.01 -9.17
C ASN A 128 -20.85 -12.34 -7.78
N GLU A 129 -21.99 -11.86 -7.31
CA GLU A 129 -22.05 -11.15 -6.01
C GLU A 129 -21.68 -12.02 -4.82
N ASN A 130 -21.93 -13.33 -4.87
CA ASN A 130 -21.50 -14.26 -3.83
C ASN A 130 -19.97 -14.38 -3.80
N ASP A 131 -19.34 -14.57 -4.98
CA ASP A 131 -17.88 -14.61 -5.09
C ASP A 131 -17.24 -13.33 -4.50
N LEU A 132 -17.82 -12.17 -4.79
CA LEU A 132 -17.34 -10.86 -4.30
C LEU A 132 -17.56 -10.68 -2.81
N THR A 133 -18.66 -11.19 -2.28
CA THR A 133 -18.95 -11.17 -0.84
C THR A 133 -17.99 -12.08 -0.08
N ASP A 134 -17.70 -13.27 -0.61
CA ASP A 134 -16.79 -14.22 0.02
C ASP A 134 -15.37 -13.66 0.11
N ILE A 135 -14.86 -13.06 -0.97
CA ILE A 135 -13.54 -12.44 -0.95
C ILE A 135 -13.50 -11.22 -0.02
N SER A 136 -14.58 -10.43 0.02
CA SER A 136 -14.69 -9.29 0.94
C SER A 136 -14.64 -9.73 2.40
N ASN A 137 -15.36 -10.78 2.75
CA ASN A 137 -15.35 -11.36 4.09
C ASN A 137 -13.96 -11.91 4.46
N LYS A 138 -13.26 -12.56 3.52
CA LYS A 138 -11.88 -13.02 3.73
C LYS A 138 -10.94 -11.85 4.01
N ILE A 139 -11.09 -10.73 3.27
CA ILE A 139 -10.29 -9.52 3.48
C ILE A 139 -10.52 -9.00 4.90
N VAL A 140 -11.77 -8.78 5.29
CA VAL A 140 -12.11 -8.25 6.62
C VAL A 140 -11.57 -9.14 7.72
N ASN A 141 -11.84 -10.45 7.66
CA ASN A 141 -11.40 -11.40 8.69
C ASN A 141 -9.86 -11.46 8.79
N SER A 142 -9.14 -11.51 7.66
CA SER A 142 -7.69 -11.57 7.67
C SER A 142 -7.05 -10.29 8.25
N VAL A 143 -7.63 -9.14 7.95
CA VAL A 143 -7.15 -7.86 8.48
C VAL A 143 -7.46 -7.75 9.98
N GLU A 144 -8.62 -8.21 10.44
CA GLU A 144 -8.96 -8.26 11.87
C GLU A 144 -8.02 -9.20 12.63
N GLU A 145 -7.77 -10.40 12.12
CA GLU A 145 -6.93 -11.40 12.78
C GLU A 145 -5.45 -11.00 12.84
N LYS A 146 -4.88 -10.54 11.71
CA LYS A 146 -3.44 -10.28 11.61
C LYS A 146 -3.02 -8.90 12.13
N ILE A 147 -3.90 -7.90 12.07
CA ILE A 147 -3.59 -6.51 12.40
C ILE A 147 -4.40 -6.02 13.62
N GLY A 148 -5.50 -6.68 13.97
CA GLY A 148 -6.42 -6.20 15.01
C GLY A 148 -7.23 -4.98 14.57
N ALA A 149 -7.31 -4.72 13.27
CA ALA A 149 -8.10 -3.64 12.71
C ALA A 149 -9.59 -3.97 12.73
N LYS A 150 -10.43 -2.93 12.75
CA LYS A 150 -11.89 -3.10 12.65
C LYS A 150 -12.41 -2.39 11.42
N LEU A 151 -13.31 -3.04 10.70
CA LEU A 151 -14.02 -2.40 9.60
C LEU A 151 -14.84 -1.23 10.16
N ARG A 152 -14.70 -0.07 9.52
CA ARG A 152 -15.50 1.11 9.84
C ARG A 152 -16.87 0.98 9.15
N SER A 153 -17.92 0.93 9.93
CA SER A 153 -19.32 0.99 9.47
C SER A 153 -19.75 2.42 9.22
#